data_12ce49c6ff2ff9972e7378b03ecd8ffe
#
_entry.id   12ce49c6ff2ff9972e7378b03ecd8ffe
#
_cell.length_a   1.000
_cell.length_b   1.000
_cell.length_c   1.000
_cell.angle_alpha   90.00
_cell.angle_beta   90.00
_cell.angle_gamma   90.00
#
_symmetry.space_group_name_H-M   'P 1'
#
loop_
_entity.id
_entity.type
_entity.pdbx_description
1 polymer ?
#
loop_
_entity_poly.entity_id
_entity_poly.type
_entity_poly.pdbx_seq_one_letter_code
_entity_poly.pdbx_strand_id
1 'polypeptide(L)'
;MKKLLFVLCLLTALTPLWALGETLTLSFIGDCSIGEAIQNKGDQEGYTWMLDQNGMDWPFSLVREYLESDDFTFANLEVVFTSRTKHVDKVFPLVGEPRYAEALLHSGIDAVNTVNNHCFDFNVEGYRDTMATLDAIDFPHFGSVYVNNKSQGQDLLLIAEVKGVTIGALGFTYPQDSDLRLIGDRIAQLREAGCDLVVASLHWGKETHATPESWQYTYARNVIDLGADIVWGHHPHVLQPVQMYNGGLILYSTGSFTFGTMSSKVDRDTGIFQAEFDVGEDGAPVLRRLRVIPCTTTGKGDYRPYELTDPADRQRVFKKLIYPKAVKNMQNLPQSFLETGVVEIRDGMPVE
;
A
#
# COMPACT_ATOMS: atom_id res chain seq x y z
N MET A 1 25.08 5.48 13.32
CA MET A 1 24.21 6.57 13.80
C MET A 1 22.89 6.40 13.07
N LYS A 2 21.83 6.04 13.80
CA LYS A 2 20.49 5.82 13.25
C LYS A 2 19.90 7.18 12.89
N LYS A 3 19.57 7.40 11.61
CA LYS A 3 18.79 8.57 11.20
C LYS A 3 17.31 8.24 11.36
N LEU A 4 16.69 8.77 12.39
CA LEU A 4 15.24 8.89 12.48
C LEU A 4 14.89 10.09 11.61
N LEU A 5 14.16 9.86 10.52
CA LEU A 5 13.67 10.97 9.70
C LEU A 5 12.40 11.49 10.37
N PHE A 6 12.52 12.60 11.11
CA PHE A 6 11.37 13.34 11.60
C PHE A 6 10.95 14.31 10.49
N VAL A 7 9.84 14.05 9.85
CA VAL A 7 9.14 15.10 9.08
C VAL A 7 8.32 15.89 10.09
N LEU A 8 8.92 16.91 10.69
CA LEU A 8 8.25 17.85 11.59
C LEU A 8 7.62 18.95 10.75
N CYS A 9 6.34 18.82 10.39
CA CYS A 9 5.56 19.97 9.96
C CYS A 9 5.25 20.82 11.19
N LEU A 10 5.98 21.95 11.37
CA LEU A 10 5.66 22.95 12.40
C LEU A 10 4.36 23.65 12.02
N LEU A 11 3.26 23.20 12.58
CA LEU A 11 2.04 24.00 12.68
C LEU A 11 1.93 24.56 14.10
N THR A 12 1.80 25.87 14.19
CA THR A 12 1.65 26.68 15.39
C THR A 12 0.56 26.13 16.30
N ALA A 13 0.88 25.94 17.59
CA ALA A 13 -0.03 25.52 18.64
C ALA A 13 -1.21 26.51 18.79
N LEU A 14 -2.28 26.23 18.07
CA LEU A 14 -3.63 26.61 18.45
C LEU A 14 -4.22 25.32 19.04
N THR A 15 -4.55 25.33 20.34
CA THR A 15 -5.31 24.26 20.96
C THR A 15 -6.56 24.02 20.12
N PRO A 16 -6.70 22.86 19.45
CA PRO A 16 -7.88 22.61 18.66
C PRO A 16 -9.07 22.43 19.58
N LEU A 17 -10.12 23.19 19.29
CA LEU A 17 -11.45 22.92 19.83
C LEU A 17 -11.91 21.64 19.10
N TRP A 18 -11.70 20.47 19.67
CA TRP A 18 -12.12 19.18 19.08
C TRP A 18 -13.63 19.19 18.98
N ALA A 19 -14.14 19.31 17.78
CA ALA A 19 -15.53 19.01 17.50
C ALA A 19 -15.70 17.48 17.58
N LEU A 20 -16.69 17.04 18.36
CA LEU A 20 -17.11 15.64 18.48
C LEU A 20 -17.21 14.99 17.10
N GLY A 21 -16.41 13.97 16.83
CA GLY A 21 -16.58 13.08 15.69
C GLY A 21 -15.78 13.44 14.44
N GLU A 22 -14.51 13.84 14.53
CA GLU A 22 -13.65 13.85 13.33
C GLU A 22 -13.39 12.44 12.83
N THR A 23 -13.56 12.24 11.52
CA THR A 23 -13.24 11.00 10.85
C THR A 23 -11.85 11.13 10.23
N LEU A 24 -11.00 10.14 10.50
CA LEU A 24 -9.72 9.94 9.81
C LEU A 24 -9.91 8.85 8.76
N THR A 25 -9.57 9.14 7.51
CA THR A 25 -9.64 8.20 6.39
C THR A 25 -8.26 7.88 5.87
N LEU A 26 -7.83 6.63 6.03
CA LEU A 26 -6.59 6.10 5.45
C LEU A 26 -6.91 5.26 4.22
N SER A 27 -6.30 5.60 3.08
CA SER A 27 -6.44 4.83 1.84
C SER A 27 -5.23 3.95 1.59
N PHE A 28 -5.49 2.76 1.09
CA PHE A 28 -4.49 1.77 0.69
C PHE A 28 -4.75 1.39 -0.75
N ILE A 29 -3.75 1.57 -1.60
CA ILE A 29 -3.79 1.15 -3.00
C ILE A 29 -2.77 0.04 -3.26
N GLY A 30 -2.82 -0.56 -4.44
CA GLY A 30 -1.97 -1.71 -4.77
C GLY A 30 -0.59 -1.33 -5.31
N ASP A 31 0.00 -2.30 -6.01
CA ASP A 31 1.35 -2.18 -6.58
C ASP A 31 1.38 -1.09 -7.65
N CYS A 32 2.31 -0.15 -7.50
CA CYS A 32 2.55 0.97 -8.40
C CYS A 32 3.95 0.86 -8.99
N SER A 33 4.06 0.49 -10.28
CA SER A 33 5.31 0.60 -11.01
C SER A 33 5.27 1.84 -11.89
N ILE A 34 5.79 2.96 -11.38
CA ILE A 34 5.95 4.20 -12.15
C ILE A 34 7.18 4.04 -13.06
N GLY A 35 7.07 3.11 -13.99
CA GLY A 35 8.13 2.62 -14.84
C GLY A 35 7.69 1.35 -15.57
N GLU A 36 8.62 0.61 -16.12
CA GLU A 36 8.36 -0.60 -16.88
C GLU A 36 9.52 -1.60 -16.80
N ALA A 37 9.32 -2.82 -17.28
CA ALA A 37 10.42 -3.76 -17.40
C ALA A 37 11.48 -3.23 -18.40
N ILE A 38 12.75 -3.45 -18.07
CA ILE A 38 13.89 -2.91 -18.85
C ILE A 38 13.81 -3.27 -20.35
N GLN A 39 13.29 -4.45 -20.69
CA GLN A 39 13.10 -4.88 -22.07
C GLN A 39 12.01 -4.14 -22.84
N ASN A 40 11.10 -3.45 -22.12
CA ASN A 40 10.04 -2.64 -22.72
C ASN A 40 10.44 -1.16 -22.84
N LYS A 41 11.60 -0.80 -22.28
CA LYS A 41 12.07 0.59 -22.29
C LYS A 41 12.21 1.11 -23.73
N GLY A 42 11.48 2.17 -24.03
CA GLY A 42 11.43 2.80 -25.35
C GLY A 42 10.33 2.25 -26.27
N ASP A 43 9.51 1.32 -25.79
CA ASP A 43 8.32 0.91 -26.54
C ASP A 43 7.36 2.08 -26.71
N GLN A 44 6.91 2.31 -27.92
CA GLN A 44 5.78 3.21 -28.16
C GLN A 44 4.53 2.66 -27.48
N GLU A 45 3.76 3.54 -26.82
CA GLU A 45 2.64 3.17 -25.96
C GLU A 45 3.05 2.36 -24.70
N GLY A 46 4.37 2.27 -24.39
CA GLY A 46 4.88 1.80 -23.10
C GLY A 46 4.59 2.80 -22.00
N TYR A 47 4.72 2.39 -20.74
CA TYR A 47 4.37 3.23 -19.59
C TYR A 47 5.17 4.54 -19.57
N THR A 48 6.49 4.46 -19.70
CA THR A 48 7.36 5.64 -19.67
C THR A 48 7.16 6.54 -20.90
N TRP A 49 6.85 5.96 -22.05
CA TRP A 49 6.47 6.72 -23.25
C TRP A 49 5.16 7.50 -22.99
N MET A 50 4.16 6.87 -22.36
CA MET A 50 2.90 7.53 -22.03
C MET A 50 3.10 8.68 -21.03
N LEU A 51 3.98 8.51 -20.03
CA LEU A 51 4.38 9.59 -19.12
C LEU A 51 4.98 10.77 -19.86
N ASP A 52 5.90 10.50 -20.80
CA ASP A 52 6.58 11.53 -21.59
C ASP A 52 5.63 12.30 -22.52
N GLN A 53 4.56 11.66 -23.00
CA GLN A 53 3.57 12.29 -23.88
C GLN A 53 2.51 13.08 -23.10
N ASN A 54 2.12 12.63 -21.91
CA ASN A 54 0.95 13.15 -21.19
C ASN A 54 1.31 13.95 -19.93
N GLY A 55 2.56 13.85 -19.43
CA GLY A 55 3.00 14.55 -18.23
C GLY A 55 2.90 13.68 -16.95
N MET A 56 3.53 14.19 -15.88
CA MET A 56 3.69 13.45 -14.62
C MET A 56 2.39 13.35 -13.80
N ASP A 57 1.40 14.14 -14.06
CA ASP A 57 0.08 14.09 -13.45
C ASP A 57 -0.87 13.03 -14.07
N TRP A 58 -0.44 12.45 -15.23
CA TRP A 58 -1.27 11.53 -15.99
C TRP A 58 -1.56 10.19 -15.29
N PRO A 59 -0.62 9.48 -14.64
CA PRO A 59 -0.83 8.10 -14.19
C PRO A 59 -2.01 7.91 -13.22
N PHE A 60 -2.29 8.92 -12.39
CA PHE A 60 -3.33 8.87 -11.38
C PHE A 60 -4.54 9.76 -11.71
N SER A 61 -4.55 10.42 -12.86
CA SER A 61 -5.51 11.47 -13.20
C SER A 61 -6.99 11.05 -13.14
N LEU A 62 -7.30 9.75 -13.34
CA LEU A 62 -8.68 9.25 -13.31
C LEU A 62 -9.16 8.87 -11.90
N VAL A 63 -8.26 8.82 -10.93
CA VAL A 63 -8.58 8.44 -9.53
C VAL A 63 -8.08 9.46 -8.50
N ARG A 64 -7.38 10.49 -8.95
CA ARG A 64 -6.77 11.51 -8.08
C ARG A 64 -7.76 12.12 -7.09
N GLU A 65 -8.99 12.42 -7.53
CA GLU A 65 -10.02 13.00 -6.67
C GLU A 65 -10.30 12.14 -5.43
N TYR A 66 -10.23 10.82 -5.56
CA TYR A 66 -10.40 9.91 -4.43
C TYR A 66 -9.21 9.93 -3.48
N LEU A 67 -7.98 10.05 -4.02
CA LEU A 67 -6.72 10.04 -3.25
C LEU A 67 -6.42 11.40 -2.62
N GLU A 68 -6.98 12.50 -3.16
CA GLU A 68 -6.89 13.85 -2.58
C GLU A 68 -8.05 14.16 -1.60
N SER A 69 -9.12 13.37 -1.62
CA SER A 69 -10.28 13.58 -0.75
C SER A 69 -10.22 12.80 0.56
N ASP A 70 -9.27 11.87 0.70
CA ASP A 70 -8.97 11.21 1.97
C ASP A 70 -7.97 12.03 2.80
N ASP A 71 -7.47 11.45 3.88
CA ASP A 71 -6.56 12.14 4.77
C ASP A 71 -5.12 11.66 4.65
N PHE A 72 -4.93 10.41 4.17
CA PHE A 72 -3.61 9.85 3.93
C PHE A 72 -3.67 8.58 3.07
N THR A 73 -2.97 8.58 1.94
CA THR A 73 -2.90 7.44 1.02
C THR A 73 -1.54 6.75 1.04
N PHE A 74 -1.56 5.42 1.21
CA PHE A 74 -0.40 4.54 1.10
C PHE A 74 -0.36 3.82 -0.24
N ALA A 75 0.83 3.73 -0.88
CA ALA A 75 1.07 2.92 -2.08
C ALA A 75 2.33 2.03 -1.94
N ASN A 76 2.35 0.89 -2.63
CA ASN A 76 3.57 0.09 -2.77
C ASN A 76 4.30 0.52 -4.05
N LEU A 77 5.48 1.15 -3.92
CA LEU A 77 6.31 1.58 -5.04
C LEU A 77 7.16 0.41 -5.52
N GLU A 78 6.69 -0.27 -6.55
CA GLU A 78 7.30 -1.49 -7.08
C GLU A 78 8.08 -1.20 -8.36
N VAL A 79 9.11 -0.39 -8.23
CA VAL A 79 10.02 0.02 -9.31
C VAL A 79 11.33 0.53 -8.72
N VAL A 80 12.41 0.46 -9.47
CA VAL A 80 13.69 1.09 -9.14
C VAL A 80 13.85 2.39 -9.94
N PHE A 81 13.93 3.52 -9.27
CA PHE A 81 14.27 4.80 -9.89
C PHE A 81 15.78 4.92 -10.05
N THR A 82 16.28 4.67 -11.25
CA THR A 82 17.72 4.73 -11.55
C THR A 82 18.00 4.96 -13.03
N SER A 83 19.15 5.56 -13.31
CA SER A 83 19.70 5.65 -14.67
C SER A 83 20.68 4.52 -14.98
N ARG A 84 20.87 3.56 -14.07
CA ARG A 84 21.79 2.44 -14.27
C ARG A 84 21.25 1.48 -15.31
N THR A 85 22.18 0.81 -16.01
CA THR A 85 21.86 -0.20 -17.01
C THR A 85 22.17 -1.63 -16.53
N LYS A 86 23.01 -1.76 -15.50
CA LYS A 86 23.38 -3.05 -14.94
C LYS A 86 22.32 -3.50 -13.93
N HIS A 87 21.62 -4.55 -14.26
CA HIS A 87 20.57 -5.16 -13.43
C HIS A 87 20.91 -6.60 -13.05
N VAL A 88 20.12 -7.17 -12.13
CA VAL A 88 20.19 -8.59 -11.77
C VAL A 88 19.66 -9.46 -12.93
N ASP A 89 20.05 -10.73 -12.95
CA ASP A 89 19.52 -11.71 -13.89
C ASP A 89 18.10 -12.14 -13.44
N LYS A 90 17.11 -11.43 -13.94
CA LYS A 90 15.68 -11.58 -13.63
C LYS A 90 14.88 -11.37 -14.92
N VAL A 91 13.72 -12.04 -15.01
CA VAL A 91 12.87 -11.98 -16.23
C VAL A 91 12.36 -10.57 -16.49
N PHE A 92 11.94 -9.86 -15.46
CA PHE A 92 11.38 -8.51 -15.55
C PHE A 92 12.01 -7.57 -14.53
N PRO A 93 13.24 -7.10 -14.73
CA PRO A 93 13.76 -5.99 -13.90
C PRO A 93 12.95 -4.73 -14.19
N LEU A 94 12.35 -4.12 -13.14
CA LEU A 94 11.52 -2.93 -13.26
C LEU A 94 12.34 -1.66 -13.04
N VAL A 95 12.21 -0.70 -13.95
CA VAL A 95 12.95 0.56 -13.92
C VAL A 95 12.11 1.75 -14.34
N GLY A 96 12.27 2.85 -13.62
CA GLY A 96 11.86 4.19 -14.00
C GLY A 96 13.07 5.13 -13.97
N GLU A 97 13.12 6.11 -14.84
CA GLU A 97 14.10 7.19 -14.69
C GLU A 97 13.79 8.01 -13.43
N PRO A 98 14.80 8.54 -12.71
CA PRO A 98 14.55 9.29 -11.46
C PRO A 98 13.53 10.42 -11.61
N ARG A 99 13.45 11.07 -12.77
CA ARG A 99 12.48 12.15 -13.05
C ARG A 99 11.01 11.69 -12.96
N TYR A 100 10.73 10.40 -13.17
CA TYR A 100 9.36 9.89 -13.09
C TYR A 100 8.82 9.81 -11.67
N ALA A 101 9.69 9.93 -10.65
CA ALA A 101 9.25 10.06 -9.26
C ALA A 101 8.39 11.32 -9.02
N GLU A 102 8.53 12.35 -9.87
CA GLU A 102 7.68 13.55 -9.85
C GLU A 102 6.19 13.20 -9.96
N ALA A 103 5.83 12.08 -10.61
CA ALA A 103 4.45 11.63 -10.70
C ALA A 103 3.80 11.36 -9.33
N LEU A 104 4.59 11.04 -8.31
CA LEU A 104 4.12 10.89 -6.94
C LEU A 104 3.59 12.20 -6.36
N LEU A 105 4.23 13.33 -6.68
CA LEU A 105 3.83 14.67 -6.20
C LEU A 105 2.47 15.12 -6.76
N HIS A 106 1.99 14.47 -7.82
CA HIS A 106 0.74 14.79 -8.50
C HIS A 106 -0.32 13.70 -8.36
N SER A 107 -0.09 12.71 -7.51
CA SER A 107 -0.91 11.48 -7.43
C SER A 107 -2.04 11.55 -6.40
N GLY A 108 -1.86 12.31 -5.32
CA GLY A 108 -2.65 12.20 -4.09
C GLY A 108 -2.13 11.09 -3.15
N ILE A 109 -0.98 10.47 -3.45
CA ILE A 109 -0.31 9.53 -2.56
C ILE A 109 0.55 10.31 -1.57
N ASP A 110 0.50 9.94 -0.27
CA ASP A 110 1.23 10.62 0.79
C ASP A 110 2.50 9.87 1.21
N ALA A 111 2.50 8.55 1.13
CA ALA A 111 3.68 7.76 1.44
C ALA A 111 3.76 6.46 0.64
N VAL A 112 5.00 6.01 0.38
CA VAL A 112 5.24 4.75 -0.33
C VAL A 112 6.05 3.76 0.49
N ASN A 113 5.62 2.48 0.47
CA ASN A 113 6.49 1.37 0.80
C ASN A 113 7.46 1.13 -0.36
N THR A 114 8.76 1.02 -0.06
CA THR A 114 9.81 0.82 -1.06
C THR A 114 10.40 -0.59 -1.04
N VAL A 115 9.85 -1.48 -0.20
CA VAL A 115 10.40 -2.82 0.01
C VAL A 115 9.50 -3.88 -0.59
N ASN A 116 9.98 -4.44 -1.70
CA ASN A 116 9.31 -5.47 -2.49
C ASN A 116 10.35 -6.33 -3.24
N ASN A 117 9.89 -7.30 -4.04
CA ASN A 117 10.77 -8.18 -4.80
C ASN A 117 11.55 -7.48 -5.93
N HIS A 118 11.18 -6.23 -6.27
CA HIS A 118 11.83 -5.43 -7.31
C HIS A 118 12.82 -4.40 -6.77
N CYS A 119 12.86 -4.14 -5.46
CA CYS A 119 13.69 -3.08 -4.88
C CYS A 119 15.20 -3.22 -5.17
N PHE A 120 15.68 -4.44 -5.48
CA PHE A 120 17.07 -4.72 -5.86
C PHE A 120 17.25 -5.15 -7.32
N ASP A 121 16.33 -4.87 -8.19
CA ASP A 121 16.46 -5.21 -9.62
C ASP A 121 17.72 -4.61 -10.25
N PHE A 122 18.20 -3.49 -9.73
CA PHE A 122 19.46 -2.84 -10.12
C PHE A 122 20.51 -2.89 -9.00
N ASN A 123 20.52 -3.99 -8.24
CA ASN A 123 21.39 -4.22 -7.10
C ASN A 123 21.16 -3.18 -5.97
N VAL A 124 22.03 -3.18 -4.97
CA VAL A 124 21.98 -2.24 -3.83
C VAL A 124 22.14 -0.79 -4.29
N GLU A 125 22.90 -0.57 -5.35
CA GLU A 125 23.13 0.75 -5.92
C GLU A 125 21.83 1.34 -6.51
N GLY A 126 21.03 0.53 -7.21
CA GLY A 126 19.71 0.95 -7.72
C GLY A 126 18.73 1.28 -6.59
N TYR A 127 18.71 0.45 -5.54
CA TYR A 127 17.93 0.74 -4.35
C TYR A 127 18.30 2.10 -3.72
N ARG A 128 19.62 2.36 -3.59
CA ARG A 128 20.09 3.66 -3.07
C ARG A 128 19.73 4.83 -3.97
N ASP A 129 19.76 4.63 -5.29
CA ASP A 129 19.32 5.66 -6.24
C ASP A 129 17.83 5.98 -6.04
N THR A 130 16.97 4.96 -5.80
CA THR A 130 15.55 5.14 -5.49
C THR A 130 15.37 5.96 -4.21
N MET A 131 16.07 5.60 -3.12
CA MET A 131 15.99 6.35 -1.86
C MET A 131 16.43 7.81 -2.06
N ALA A 132 17.57 8.02 -2.72
CA ALA A 132 18.07 9.37 -3.00
C ALA A 132 17.11 10.18 -3.91
N THR A 133 16.39 9.51 -4.81
CA THR A 133 15.40 10.15 -5.67
C THR A 133 14.19 10.63 -4.86
N LEU A 134 13.67 9.77 -3.97
CA LEU A 134 12.55 10.13 -3.09
C LEU A 134 12.96 11.22 -2.07
N ASP A 135 14.15 11.09 -1.47
CA ASP A 135 14.71 12.13 -0.59
C ASP A 135 14.85 13.49 -1.31
N ALA A 136 15.25 13.50 -2.59
CA ALA A 136 15.45 14.72 -3.35
C ALA A 136 14.17 15.52 -3.64
N ILE A 137 13.03 14.86 -3.60
CA ILE A 137 11.70 15.47 -3.76
C ILE A 137 10.92 15.53 -2.45
N ASP A 138 11.58 15.25 -1.31
CA ASP A 138 11.00 15.21 0.03
C ASP A 138 9.75 14.31 0.13
N PHE A 139 9.70 13.18 -0.64
CA PHE A 139 8.54 12.29 -0.66
C PHE A 139 8.63 11.25 0.45
N PRO A 140 7.62 11.13 1.34
CA PRO A 140 7.62 10.18 2.45
C PRO A 140 7.68 8.73 1.97
N HIS A 141 8.63 7.97 2.52
CA HIS A 141 8.82 6.57 2.17
C HIS A 141 9.32 5.75 3.34
N PHE A 142 9.05 4.45 3.32
CA PHE A 142 9.39 3.52 4.39
C PHE A 142 9.66 2.12 3.86
N GLY A 143 10.16 1.27 4.74
CA GLY A 143 10.42 -0.14 4.51
C GLY A 143 11.79 -0.57 5.02
N SER A 144 11.89 -1.84 5.39
CA SER A 144 13.09 -2.42 5.97
C SER A 144 13.60 -3.56 5.11
N VAL A 145 14.80 -3.44 4.57
CA VAL A 145 15.42 -4.48 3.76
C VAL A 145 16.41 -5.27 4.57
N TYR A 146 16.12 -6.55 4.74
CA TYR A 146 17.00 -7.50 5.41
C TYR A 146 17.39 -8.66 4.49
N VAL A 147 18.68 -8.97 4.41
CA VAL A 147 19.20 -10.17 3.77
C VAL A 147 20.03 -10.92 4.81
N ASN A 148 19.67 -12.18 5.08
CA ASN A 148 20.32 -13.00 6.10
C ASN A 148 20.39 -12.29 7.47
N ASN A 149 19.29 -11.70 7.92
CA ASN A 149 19.17 -10.95 9.18
C ASN A 149 20.12 -9.75 9.31
N LYS A 150 20.65 -9.25 8.20
CA LYS A 150 21.45 -8.02 8.15
C LYS A 150 20.69 -6.98 7.33
N SER A 151 20.52 -5.80 7.90
CA SER A 151 20.00 -4.66 7.15
C SER A 151 20.93 -4.37 5.97
N GLN A 152 20.41 -4.37 4.77
CA GLN A 152 21.15 -4.08 3.54
C GLN A 152 21.02 -2.62 3.11
N GLY A 153 20.25 -1.86 3.81
CA GLY A 153 19.99 -0.47 3.48
C GLY A 153 19.49 0.29 4.69
N GLN A 154 18.51 1.12 4.44
CA GLN A 154 17.83 1.86 5.48
C GLN A 154 16.78 0.95 6.12
N ASP A 155 16.66 1.03 7.43
CA ASP A 155 15.59 0.47 8.22
C ASP A 155 14.69 1.66 8.51
N LEU A 156 13.75 1.95 7.59
CA LEU A 156 12.94 3.15 7.60
C LEU A 156 11.56 2.84 8.16
N LEU A 157 11.22 3.50 9.25
CA LEU A 157 9.87 3.57 9.78
C LEU A 157 9.29 4.93 9.38
N LEU A 158 8.03 4.94 8.94
CA LEU A 158 7.27 6.17 8.76
C LEU A 158 6.63 6.56 10.09
N ILE A 159 6.65 7.87 10.40
CA ILE A 159 5.81 8.48 11.43
C ILE A 159 5.23 9.74 10.82
N ALA A 160 3.91 9.82 10.74
CA ALA A 160 3.17 10.95 10.20
C ALA A 160 2.06 11.36 11.17
N GLU A 161 1.83 12.66 11.32
CA GLU A 161 0.70 13.20 12.09
C GLU A 161 -0.39 13.68 11.11
N VAL A 162 -1.59 13.12 11.26
CA VAL A 162 -2.74 13.40 10.40
C VAL A 162 -3.96 13.63 11.29
N LYS A 163 -4.55 14.81 11.25
CA LYS A 163 -5.71 15.18 12.09
C LYS A 163 -5.51 14.84 13.58
N GLY A 164 -4.29 15.08 14.09
CA GLY A 164 -3.97 14.83 15.51
C GLY A 164 -3.78 13.35 15.87
N VAL A 165 -3.85 12.43 14.91
CA VAL A 165 -3.52 11.02 15.05
C VAL A 165 -2.12 10.77 14.51
N THR A 166 -1.27 10.13 15.30
CA THR A 166 0.08 9.76 14.90
C THR A 166 0.06 8.36 14.28
N ILE A 167 0.40 8.28 12.99
CA ILE A 167 0.41 7.04 12.21
C ILE A 167 1.84 6.56 12.06
N GLY A 168 2.10 5.30 12.42
CA GLY A 168 3.35 4.61 12.15
C GLY A 168 3.22 3.60 11.02
N ALA A 169 4.26 3.45 10.17
CA ALA A 169 4.28 2.37 9.20
C ALA A 169 5.64 1.69 9.11
N LEU A 170 5.60 0.38 8.85
CA LEU A 170 6.75 -0.48 8.60
C LEU A 170 6.49 -1.35 7.37
N GLY A 171 7.55 -1.77 6.67
CA GLY A 171 7.42 -2.58 5.46
C GLY A 171 8.43 -3.73 5.40
N PHE A 172 7.98 -4.90 4.94
CA PHE A 172 8.80 -6.10 4.76
C PHE A 172 8.45 -6.80 3.43
N THR A 173 9.48 -7.42 2.82
CA THR A 173 9.29 -8.28 1.64
C THR A 173 9.60 -9.73 1.97
N TYR A 174 8.77 -10.65 1.46
CA TYR A 174 8.87 -12.10 1.71
C TYR A 174 9.17 -12.44 3.16
N PRO A 175 8.36 -11.93 4.11
CA PRO A 175 8.63 -12.14 5.51
C PRO A 175 8.59 -13.62 5.88
N GLN A 176 9.52 -14.04 6.73
CA GLN A 176 9.64 -15.38 7.26
C GLN A 176 9.25 -15.39 8.74
N ASP A 177 8.95 -16.56 9.31
CA ASP A 177 8.63 -16.68 10.75
C ASP A 177 9.72 -16.09 11.64
N SER A 178 10.97 -16.16 11.21
CA SER A 178 12.12 -15.53 11.91
C SER A 178 12.02 -14.01 11.97
N ASP A 179 11.26 -13.37 11.08
CA ASP A 179 11.13 -11.92 11.00
C ASP A 179 10.02 -11.39 11.94
N LEU A 180 9.14 -12.27 12.47
CA LEU A 180 8.06 -11.87 13.38
C LEU A 180 8.60 -11.14 14.61
N ARG A 181 9.75 -11.59 15.16
CA ARG A 181 10.37 -10.87 16.26
C ARG A 181 10.79 -9.46 15.89
N LEU A 182 11.42 -9.30 14.71
CA LEU A 182 11.87 -8.00 14.24
C LEU A 182 10.68 -7.08 13.95
N ILE A 183 9.61 -7.63 13.34
CA ILE A 183 8.36 -6.90 13.11
C ILE A 183 7.77 -6.43 14.45
N GLY A 184 7.71 -7.30 15.47
CA GLY A 184 7.27 -6.94 16.80
C GLY A 184 8.13 -5.85 17.45
N ASP A 185 9.45 -5.93 17.33
CA ASP A 185 10.38 -4.91 17.83
C ASP A 185 10.15 -3.55 17.11
N ARG A 186 9.79 -3.54 15.81
CA ARG A 186 9.48 -2.31 15.05
C ARG A 186 8.11 -1.74 15.42
N ILE A 187 7.10 -2.59 15.61
CA ILE A 187 5.79 -2.18 16.10
C ILE A 187 5.94 -1.53 17.49
N ALA A 188 6.67 -2.17 18.41
CA ALA A 188 6.94 -1.62 19.73
C ALA A 188 7.66 -0.27 19.65
N GLN A 189 8.66 -0.13 18.76
CA GLN A 189 9.37 1.13 18.54
C GLN A 189 8.42 2.25 18.05
N LEU A 190 7.47 1.95 17.16
CA LEU A 190 6.47 2.91 16.69
C LEU A 190 5.51 3.31 17.83
N ARG A 191 5.07 2.34 18.65
CA ARG A 191 4.22 2.62 19.81
C ARG A 191 4.95 3.45 20.87
N GLU A 192 6.21 3.16 21.14
CA GLU A 192 7.07 3.95 22.04
C GLU A 192 7.29 5.38 21.51
N ALA A 193 7.28 5.57 20.20
CA ALA A 193 7.35 6.88 19.55
C ALA A 193 6.00 7.64 19.58
N GLY A 194 4.94 7.06 20.14
CA GLY A 194 3.62 7.68 20.30
C GLY A 194 2.67 7.44 19.13
N CYS A 195 2.93 6.45 18.26
CA CYS A 195 1.99 6.15 17.17
C CYS A 195 0.69 5.55 17.73
N ASP A 196 -0.43 6.19 17.37
CA ASP A 196 -1.79 5.76 17.70
C ASP A 196 -2.25 4.62 16.78
N LEU A 197 -1.83 4.65 15.52
CA LEU A 197 -2.07 3.61 14.51
C LEU A 197 -0.75 3.08 13.95
N VAL A 198 -0.68 1.75 13.75
CA VAL A 198 0.47 1.08 13.14
C VAL A 198 0.04 0.27 11.93
N VAL A 199 0.62 0.59 10.77
CA VAL A 199 0.42 -0.10 9.51
C VAL A 199 1.62 -0.99 9.20
N ALA A 200 1.38 -2.29 9.02
CA ALA A 200 2.39 -3.25 8.56
C ALA A 200 2.17 -3.57 7.08
N SER A 201 3.07 -3.09 6.22
CA SER A 201 3.08 -3.35 4.78
C SER A 201 3.86 -4.63 4.49
N LEU A 202 3.22 -5.63 3.88
CA LEU A 202 3.82 -6.94 3.62
C LEU A 202 3.75 -7.29 2.13
N HIS A 203 4.91 -7.37 1.48
CA HIS A 203 5.02 -7.80 0.09
C HIS A 203 5.27 -9.30 0.04
N TRP A 204 4.23 -10.10 -0.23
CA TRP A 204 4.21 -11.53 0.08
C TRP A 204 3.28 -12.38 -0.79
N GLY A 205 3.33 -13.70 -0.59
CA GLY A 205 2.41 -14.64 -1.25
C GLY A 205 2.91 -15.04 -2.64
N LYS A 206 2.00 -15.34 -3.53
CA LYS A 206 2.30 -15.86 -4.86
C LYS A 206 1.56 -15.08 -5.94
N GLU A 207 2.29 -14.65 -6.95
CA GLU A 207 1.74 -13.93 -8.10
C GLU A 207 0.55 -14.66 -8.73
N THR A 208 -0.46 -13.90 -9.14
CA THR A 208 -1.69 -14.33 -9.82
C THR A 208 -2.60 -15.28 -9.04
N HIS A 209 -2.32 -15.52 -7.76
CA HIS A 209 -3.14 -16.36 -6.90
C HIS A 209 -4.18 -15.51 -6.14
N ALA A 210 -5.45 -15.69 -6.48
CA ALA A 210 -6.56 -14.96 -5.86
C ALA A 210 -6.88 -15.42 -4.41
N THR A 211 -6.24 -16.48 -3.93
CA THR A 211 -6.41 -16.98 -2.56
C THR A 211 -5.07 -16.90 -1.85
N PRO A 212 -5.00 -16.29 -0.66
CA PRO A 212 -3.80 -16.30 0.15
C PRO A 212 -3.34 -17.73 0.46
N GLU A 213 -2.05 -17.94 0.55
CA GLU A 213 -1.48 -19.21 0.99
C GLU A 213 -1.76 -19.41 2.49
N SER A 214 -1.84 -20.66 2.93
CA SER A 214 -2.26 -21.01 4.30
C SER A 214 -1.43 -20.34 5.39
N TRP A 215 -0.14 -20.15 5.15
CA TRP A 215 0.77 -19.49 6.08
C TRP A 215 0.49 -17.99 6.23
N GLN A 216 0.03 -17.32 5.16
CA GLN A 216 -0.28 -15.88 5.20
C GLN A 216 -1.38 -15.56 6.22
N TYR A 217 -2.38 -16.46 6.39
CA TYR A 217 -3.43 -16.28 7.38
C TYR A 217 -2.90 -16.24 8.82
N THR A 218 -2.01 -17.17 9.14
CA THR A 218 -1.38 -17.22 10.47
C THR A 218 -0.45 -16.05 10.67
N TYR A 219 0.34 -15.75 9.65
CA TYR A 219 1.33 -14.68 9.70
C TYR A 219 0.68 -13.30 9.92
N ALA A 220 -0.37 -12.98 9.12
CA ALA A 220 -1.10 -11.72 9.27
C ALA A 220 -1.68 -11.54 10.67
N ARG A 221 -2.30 -12.61 11.21
CA ARG A 221 -2.85 -12.58 12.57
C ARG A 221 -1.79 -12.36 13.63
N ASN A 222 -0.65 -13.04 13.49
CA ASN A 222 0.48 -12.82 14.39
C ASN A 222 0.96 -11.37 14.37
N VAL A 223 0.98 -10.72 13.20
CA VAL A 223 1.36 -9.30 13.08
C VAL A 223 0.34 -8.38 13.75
N ILE A 224 -0.95 -8.67 13.64
CA ILE A 224 -1.99 -7.96 14.42
C ILE A 224 -1.81 -8.22 15.93
N ASP A 225 -1.59 -9.47 16.34
CA ASP A 225 -1.38 -9.82 17.75
C ASP A 225 -0.10 -9.20 18.34
N LEU A 226 0.88 -8.85 17.50
CA LEU A 226 2.07 -8.08 17.87
C LEU A 226 1.80 -6.58 18.02
N GLY A 227 0.59 -6.11 17.68
CA GLY A 227 0.13 -4.74 17.92
C GLY A 227 0.02 -3.86 16.68
N ALA A 228 0.04 -4.41 15.46
CA ALA A 228 -0.36 -3.67 14.27
C ALA A 228 -1.89 -3.53 14.21
N ASP A 229 -2.39 -2.38 13.76
CA ASP A 229 -3.82 -2.14 13.53
C ASP A 229 -4.24 -2.58 12.13
N ILE A 230 -3.32 -2.43 11.17
CA ILE A 230 -3.57 -2.77 9.77
C ILE A 230 -2.39 -3.60 9.24
N VAL A 231 -2.72 -4.74 8.61
CA VAL A 231 -1.81 -5.46 7.73
C VAL A 231 -2.25 -5.18 6.29
N TRP A 232 -1.36 -4.58 5.52
CA TRP A 232 -1.59 -4.25 4.13
C TRP A 232 -0.65 -5.04 3.23
N GLY A 233 -1.23 -5.98 2.45
CA GLY A 233 -0.54 -6.92 1.60
C GLY A 233 -0.54 -6.54 0.13
N HIS A 234 0.53 -6.90 -0.57
CA HIS A 234 0.74 -6.70 -2.00
C HIS A 234 1.70 -7.77 -2.56
N HIS A 235 2.01 -7.80 -3.86
CA HIS A 235 2.77 -8.79 -4.63
C HIS A 235 1.92 -9.79 -5.44
N PRO A 236 0.76 -10.33 -5.01
CA PRO A 236 0.01 -11.24 -5.87
C PRO A 236 -0.47 -10.62 -7.19
N HIS A 237 -0.46 -9.29 -7.31
CA HIS A 237 -0.94 -8.52 -8.47
C HIS A 237 -2.42 -8.76 -8.82
N VAL A 238 -3.13 -9.44 -7.94
CA VAL A 238 -4.57 -9.69 -8.02
C VAL A 238 -5.19 -9.45 -6.64
N LEU A 239 -6.46 -9.08 -6.63
CA LEU A 239 -7.20 -8.92 -5.38
C LEU A 239 -7.29 -10.22 -4.60
N GLN A 240 -7.08 -10.13 -3.30
CA GLN A 240 -7.31 -11.22 -2.35
C GLN A 240 -8.30 -10.78 -1.27
N PRO A 241 -8.91 -11.74 -0.53
CA PRO A 241 -9.89 -11.43 0.51
C PRO A 241 -9.41 -10.44 1.57
N VAL A 242 -10.38 -9.78 2.21
CA VAL A 242 -10.19 -8.91 3.37
C VAL A 242 -10.60 -9.65 4.62
N GLN A 243 -9.91 -9.42 5.74
CA GLN A 243 -10.24 -10.02 7.03
C GLN A 243 -10.23 -8.96 8.13
N MET A 244 -11.22 -9.04 9.03
CA MET A 244 -11.14 -8.43 10.35
C MET A 244 -10.66 -9.49 11.34
N TYR A 245 -9.67 -9.15 12.17
CA TYR A 245 -9.13 -10.05 13.17
C TYR A 245 -8.66 -9.27 14.39
N ASN A 246 -9.19 -9.63 15.57
CA ASN A 246 -8.80 -9.04 16.86
C ASN A 246 -8.80 -7.49 16.86
N GLY A 247 -9.81 -6.88 16.20
CA GLY A 247 -9.93 -5.43 16.04
C GLY A 247 -9.11 -4.84 14.90
N GLY A 248 -8.17 -5.57 14.32
CA GLY A 248 -7.33 -5.12 13.20
C GLY A 248 -7.91 -5.46 11.83
N LEU A 249 -7.49 -4.70 10.82
CA LEU A 249 -7.82 -4.89 9.41
C LEU A 249 -6.69 -5.60 8.67
N ILE A 250 -7.02 -6.66 7.93
CA ILE A 250 -6.05 -7.37 7.08
C ILE A 250 -6.51 -7.30 5.62
N LEU A 251 -5.74 -6.63 4.79
CA LEU A 251 -5.85 -6.59 3.34
C LEU A 251 -4.78 -7.54 2.78
N TYR A 252 -5.14 -8.75 2.35
CA TYR A 252 -4.14 -9.75 1.92
C TYR A 252 -3.44 -9.37 0.62
N SER A 253 -4.17 -8.78 -0.33
CA SER A 253 -3.61 -8.16 -1.54
C SER A 253 -4.60 -7.15 -2.11
N THR A 254 -4.09 -5.96 -2.40
CA THR A 254 -4.84 -4.87 -3.03
C THR A 254 -4.70 -4.85 -4.56
N GLY A 255 -3.99 -5.84 -5.13
CA GLY A 255 -3.78 -5.97 -6.59
C GLY A 255 -2.75 -4.98 -7.14
N SER A 256 -2.66 -4.90 -8.47
CA SER A 256 -1.85 -3.87 -9.15
C SER A 256 -2.69 -2.63 -9.38
N PHE A 257 -2.20 -1.45 -8.99
CA PHE A 257 -2.95 -0.20 -9.14
C PHE A 257 -2.58 0.55 -10.43
N THR A 258 -1.29 0.82 -10.64
CA THR A 258 -0.76 1.25 -11.94
C THR A 258 0.52 0.48 -12.23
N PHE A 259 0.60 -0.23 -13.34
CA PHE A 259 1.70 -1.17 -13.55
C PHE A 259 2.10 -1.25 -15.02
N GLY A 260 3.33 -0.81 -15.34
CA GLY A 260 3.83 -0.68 -16.70
C GLY A 260 4.16 -2.01 -17.40
N THR A 261 4.14 -3.13 -16.68
CA THR A 261 4.47 -4.45 -17.23
C THR A 261 3.45 -5.47 -16.78
N MET A 262 2.25 -5.41 -17.37
CA MET A 262 1.21 -6.40 -17.11
C MET A 262 0.95 -7.26 -18.36
N SER A 263 0.97 -8.57 -18.17
CA SER A 263 0.46 -9.48 -19.19
C SER A 263 -1.02 -9.23 -19.44
N SER A 264 -1.46 -9.34 -20.70
CA SER A 264 -2.88 -9.24 -21.06
C SER A 264 -3.77 -10.31 -20.42
N LYS A 265 -3.16 -11.35 -19.84
CA LYS A 265 -3.84 -12.47 -19.17
C LYS A 265 -4.01 -12.29 -17.68
N VAL A 266 -3.38 -11.27 -17.06
CA VAL A 266 -3.49 -10.99 -15.63
C VAL A 266 -4.81 -10.28 -15.35
N ASP A 267 -5.45 -10.66 -14.27
CA ASP A 267 -6.62 -9.96 -13.72
C ASP A 267 -6.21 -8.54 -13.31
N ARG A 268 -6.88 -7.53 -13.83
CA ARG A 268 -6.54 -6.12 -13.64
C ARG A 268 -7.42 -5.43 -12.60
N ASP A 269 -8.33 -6.17 -11.96
CA ASP A 269 -9.17 -5.61 -10.92
C ASP A 269 -8.32 -5.24 -9.71
N THR A 270 -8.56 -4.06 -9.21
CA THR A 270 -7.90 -3.45 -8.05
C THR A 270 -8.91 -2.58 -7.31
N GLY A 271 -8.47 -1.77 -6.36
CA GLY A 271 -9.35 -0.85 -5.66
C GLY A 271 -8.58 0.15 -4.80
N ILE A 272 -9.31 1.17 -4.35
CA ILE A 272 -8.90 2.07 -3.28
C ILE A 272 -9.61 1.59 -2.02
N PHE A 273 -8.84 1.16 -1.02
CA PHE A 273 -9.35 0.61 0.24
C PHE A 273 -9.25 1.70 1.30
N GLN A 274 -10.40 2.28 1.67
CA GLN A 274 -10.50 3.37 2.63
C GLN A 274 -10.90 2.81 3.99
N ALA A 275 -9.98 2.86 4.96
CA ALA A 275 -10.24 2.57 6.36
C ALA A 275 -10.60 3.87 7.08
N GLU A 276 -11.84 3.98 7.54
CA GLU A 276 -12.35 5.16 8.23
C GLU A 276 -12.36 4.93 9.75
N PHE A 277 -11.75 5.84 10.48
CA PHE A 277 -11.66 5.80 11.93
C PHE A 277 -12.42 6.97 12.55
N ASP A 278 -13.20 6.68 13.60
CA ASP A 278 -13.67 7.73 14.50
C ASP A 278 -12.52 8.10 15.46
N VAL A 279 -12.21 9.37 15.55
CA VAL A 279 -11.23 9.88 16.51
C VAL A 279 -11.98 10.37 17.74
N GLY A 280 -11.77 9.68 18.87
CA GLY A 280 -12.41 10.05 20.15
C GLY A 280 -11.83 11.33 20.75
N GLU A 281 -12.48 11.84 21.81
CA GLU A 281 -11.99 13.02 22.55
C GLU A 281 -10.60 12.80 23.18
N ASP A 282 -10.22 11.55 23.44
CA ASP A 282 -8.91 11.14 23.94
C ASP A 282 -7.87 10.97 22.81
N GLY A 283 -8.26 11.24 21.56
CA GLY A 283 -7.41 11.09 20.39
C GLY A 283 -7.25 9.63 19.89
N ALA A 284 -7.87 8.65 20.56
CA ALA A 284 -7.76 7.26 20.17
C ALA A 284 -8.60 6.95 18.93
N PRO A 285 -7.98 6.53 17.81
CA PRO A 285 -8.71 6.18 16.60
C PRO A 285 -9.34 4.78 16.73
N VAL A 286 -10.61 4.67 16.34
CA VAL A 286 -11.37 3.40 16.32
C VAL A 286 -11.86 3.14 14.91
N LEU A 287 -11.47 2.02 14.33
CA LEU A 287 -11.92 1.64 12.99
C LEU A 287 -13.43 1.44 12.97
N ARG A 288 -14.13 2.24 12.15
CA ARG A 288 -15.60 2.28 12.06
C ARG A 288 -16.14 1.74 10.76
N ARG A 289 -15.36 1.90 9.69
CA ARG A 289 -15.83 1.52 8.37
C ARG A 289 -14.66 1.14 7.46
N LEU A 290 -14.90 0.16 6.61
CA LEU A 290 -14.10 -0.07 5.42
C LEU A 290 -14.96 0.23 4.19
N ARG A 291 -14.50 1.12 3.34
CA ARG A 291 -15.06 1.39 2.03
C ARG A 291 -14.08 0.96 0.95
N VAL A 292 -14.57 0.28 -0.07
CA VAL A 292 -13.75 -0.08 -1.24
C VAL A 292 -14.33 0.58 -2.49
N ILE A 293 -13.53 1.41 -3.14
CA ILE A 293 -13.81 1.96 -4.46
C ILE A 293 -13.24 0.97 -5.47
N PRO A 294 -14.09 0.21 -6.19
CA PRO A 294 -13.62 -0.82 -7.10
C PRO A 294 -13.03 -0.19 -8.34
N CYS A 295 -11.79 -0.55 -8.65
CA CYS A 295 -11.05 -0.04 -9.79
C CYS A 295 -10.56 -1.17 -10.69
N THR A 296 -10.13 -0.81 -11.87
CA THR A 296 -9.36 -1.66 -12.78
C THR A 296 -8.34 -0.78 -13.52
N THR A 297 -7.32 -1.39 -14.11
CA THR A 297 -6.35 -0.66 -14.94
C THR A 297 -6.63 -0.86 -16.41
N THR A 298 -6.34 0.15 -17.23
CA THR A 298 -6.58 0.09 -18.68
C THR A 298 -5.65 -0.88 -19.39
N GLY A 299 -4.37 -0.89 -19.11
CA GLY A 299 -3.34 -1.71 -19.76
C GLY A 299 -2.56 -0.93 -20.82
N LYS A 300 -1.86 -1.65 -21.72
CA LYS A 300 -0.96 -1.04 -22.70
C LYS A 300 -1.62 0.10 -23.48
N GLY A 301 -0.92 1.23 -23.54
CA GLY A 301 -1.39 2.45 -24.17
C GLY A 301 -2.11 3.42 -23.26
N ASP A 302 -2.43 3.03 -22.01
CA ASP A 302 -3.01 3.95 -21.02
C ASP A 302 -2.53 3.66 -19.58
N TYR A 303 -2.58 2.43 -19.06
CA TYR A 303 -2.11 2.02 -17.71
C TYR A 303 -2.79 2.71 -16.51
N ARG A 304 -3.66 3.72 -16.70
CA ARG A 304 -4.30 4.42 -15.58
C ARG A 304 -5.32 3.55 -14.89
N PRO A 305 -5.34 3.54 -13.55
CA PRO A 305 -6.47 3.01 -12.81
C PRO A 305 -7.70 3.92 -12.99
N TYR A 306 -8.90 3.32 -13.02
CA TYR A 306 -10.16 4.06 -13.03
C TYR A 306 -11.24 3.31 -12.26
N GLU A 307 -12.20 4.05 -11.72
CA GLU A 307 -13.32 3.47 -10.99
C GLU A 307 -14.25 2.69 -11.93
N LEU A 308 -14.68 1.52 -11.46
CA LEU A 308 -15.71 0.71 -12.09
C LEU A 308 -17.08 1.16 -11.60
N THR A 309 -17.89 1.75 -12.49
CA THR A 309 -19.23 2.26 -12.18
C THR A 309 -20.35 1.30 -12.55
N ASP A 310 -20.12 0.35 -13.47
CA ASP A 310 -21.10 -0.67 -13.82
C ASP A 310 -21.37 -1.60 -12.64
N PRO A 311 -22.63 -1.86 -12.26
CA PRO A 311 -22.95 -2.69 -11.09
C PRO A 311 -22.39 -4.12 -11.15
N ALA A 312 -22.33 -4.74 -12.35
CA ALA A 312 -21.83 -6.10 -12.50
C ALA A 312 -20.30 -6.13 -12.32
N ASP A 313 -19.59 -5.12 -12.82
CA ASP A 313 -18.14 -4.99 -12.64
C ASP A 313 -17.80 -4.70 -11.20
N ARG A 314 -18.51 -3.79 -10.53
CA ARG A 314 -18.35 -3.54 -9.09
C ARG A 314 -18.54 -4.82 -8.28
N GLN A 315 -19.63 -5.55 -8.53
CA GLN A 315 -19.89 -6.81 -7.83
C GLN A 315 -18.83 -7.87 -8.10
N ARG A 316 -18.24 -7.92 -9.31
CA ARG A 316 -17.12 -8.80 -9.65
C ARG A 316 -15.93 -8.52 -8.73
N VAL A 317 -15.55 -7.26 -8.53
CA VAL A 317 -14.46 -6.84 -7.64
C VAL A 317 -14.79 -7.22 -6.20
N PHE A 318 -15.95 -6.85 -5.70
CA PHE A 318 -16.34 -7.12 -4.31
C PHE A 318 -16.37 -8.61 -3.96
N LYS A 319 -16.76 -9.47 -4.91
CA LYS A 319 -16.71 -10.93 -4.72
C LYS A 319 -15.31 -11.48 -4.47
N LYS A 320 -14.27 -10.83 -5.00
CA LYS A 320 -12.87 -11.24 -4.79
C LYS A 320 -12.38 -10.94 -3.37
N LEU A 321 -13.01 -9.98 -2.70
CA LEU A 321 -12.66 -9.54 -1.36
C LEU A 321 -13.32 -10.37 -0.26
N ILE A 322 -14.27 -11.23 -0.64
CA ILE A 322 -14.97 -12.12 0.30
C ILE A 322 -14.29 -13.48 0.31
N TYR A 323 -14.10 -14.03 1.51
CA TYR A 323 -13.55 -15.37 1.67
C TYR A 323 -14.43 -16.45 1.05
N PRO A 324 -13.83 -17.45 0.37
CA PRO A 324 -14.53 -18.68 0.06
C PRO A 324 -15.05 -19.30 1.36
N LYS A 325 -16.31 -19.74 1.39
CA LYS A 325 -16.97 -20.38 2.58
C LYS A 325 -16.19 -21.58 3.17
N ALA A 326 -15.18 -22.09 2.47
CA ALA A 326 -14.36 -23.22 2.89
C ALA A 326 -13.32 -22.89 3.97
N VAL A 327 -13.02 -21.63 4.23
CA VAL A 327 -12.03 -21.26 5.25
C VAL A 327 -12.75 -21.16 6.60
N LYS A 328 -12.63 -22.21 7.42
CA LYS A 328 -13.24 -22.25 8.77
C LYS A 328 -12.69 -21.12 9.64
N ASN A 329 -13.57 -20.50 10.44
CA ASN A 329 -13.26 -19.46 11.43
C ASN A 329 -12.76 -18.12 10.85
N MET A 330 -13.11 -17.79 9.62
CA MET A 330 -12.94 -16.44 9.09
C MET A 330 -14.27 -15.73 9.06
N GLN A 331 -14.28 -14.49 9.58
CA GLN A 331 -15.43 -13.63 9.40
C GLN A 331 -15.45 -13.13 7.98
N ASN A 332 -16.52 -13.44 7.29
CA ASN A 332 -16.80 -12.90 5.98
C ASN A 332 -17.34 -11.47 6.13
N LEU A 333 -17.02 -10.63 5.17
CA LEU A 333 -17.73 -9.38 4.98
C LEU A 333 -19.23 -9.68 4.78
N PRO A 334 -20.14 -8.83 5.26
CA PRO A 334 -21.59 -9.07 5.15
C PRO A 334 -22.05 -9.05 3.69
N GLN A 335 -23.23 -9.60 3.44
CA GLN A 335 -23.79 -9.65 2.09
C GLN A 335 -24.04 -8.25 1.50
N SER A 336 -24.39 -7.28 2.34
CA SER A 336 -24.55 -5.87 1.97
C SER A 336 -23.30 -5.26 1.34
N PHE A 337 -22.09 -5.73 1.73
CA PHE A 337 -20.84 -5.31 1.12
C PHE A 337 -20.80 -5.56 -0.39
N LEU A 338 -21.41 -6.67 -0.88
CA LEU A 338 -21.44 -6.98 -2.31
C LEU A 338 -22.23 -5.98 -3.15
N GLU A 339 -23.09 -5.20 -2.51
CA GLU A 339 -23.94 -4.21 -3.17
C GLU A 339 -23.27 -2.82 -3.11
N THR A 340 -22.70 -2.48 -1.96
CA THR A 340 -22.24 -1.12 -1.65
C THR A 340 -20.73 -0.94 -1.74
N GLY A 341 -19.95 -1.99 -1.48
CA GLY A 341 -18.50 -1.92 -1.24
C GLY A 341 -18.15 -1.30 0.12
N VAL A 342 -19.13 -1.22 1.02
CA VAL A 342 -18.99 -0.63 2.35
C VAL A 342 -19.36 -1.64 3.41
N VAL A 343 -18.58 -1.71 4.48
CA VAL A 343 -18.89 -2.46 5.67
C VAL A 343 -18.68 -1.60 6.91
N GLU A 344 -19.69 -1.55 7.76
CA GLU A 344 -19.60 -0.94 9.09
C GLU A 344 -18.91 -1.90 10.04
N ILE A 345 -18.13 -1.36 10.97
CA ILE A 345 -17.35 -2.12 11.95
C ILE A 345 -17.75 -1.66 13.34
N ARG A 346 -18.12 -2.59 14.23
CA ARG A 346 -18.44 -2.35 15.64
C ARG A 346 -17.70 -3.36 16.49
N ASP A 347 -17.06 -2.89 17.56
CA ASP A 347 -16.26 -3.73 18.45
C ASP A 347 -15.22 -4.59 17.69
N GLY A 348 -14.61 -4.01 16.65
CA GLY A 348 -13.62 -4.66 15.80
C GLY A 348 -14.18 -5.72 14.85
N MET A 349 -15.51 -5.74 14.63
CA MET A 349 -16.20 -6.79 13.87
C MET A 349 -17.08 -6.19 12.78
N PRO A 350 -17.12 -6.77 11.56
CA PRO A 350 -18.04 -6.35 10.52
C PRO A 350 -19.48 -6.59 10.93
N VAL A 351 -20.34 -5.61 10.69
CA VAL A 351 -21.78 -5.69 10.92
C VAL A 351 -22.56 -5.45 9.63
N GLU A 352 -23.81 -5.95 9.56
CA GLU A 352 -24.69 -5.72 8.41
C GLU A 352 -25.26 -4.31 8.38
#